data_30d09e838f317ebe6ace5be3fbc0c934
#
_entry.id   30d09e838f317ebe6ace5be3fbc0c934
#
_cell.length_a   1.000
_cell.length_b   1.000
_cell.length_c   1.000
_cell.angle_alpha   90.00
_cell.angle_beta   90.00
_cell.angle_gamma   90.00
#
_symmetry.space_group_name_H-M   'P 1'
#
loop_
_entity.id
_entity.type
_entity.pdbx_description
1 polymer ?
#
loop_
_entity_poly.entity_id
_entity_poly.type
_entity_poly.pdbx_seq_one_letter_code
_entity_poly.pdbx_strand_id
1 'polypeptide(L)'
;GVGKTTLAEIIASTMKVPFYTLSAVTSGVKDVRDVIERAKKGSFFNNASPILFIDEIHRFSKSQQDSLLGAVERGVVTLIGATTENPSFEVIRPLLSRCQVYVLKSLGKDALQKILEHAIKTDVELKKRNIILSETGAIMRYSGGDARKLLNILELIVESVKEDPIVITDKMVETELQANPLAYDKQGDMHYDIISAFIKSIRGSDPDAALYWMARMIEGGED
;
A
#
# COMPACT_ATOMS: atom_id res chain seq x y z
N GLY A 1 3.37 -2.62 1.52
CA GLY A 1 2.65 -1.92 2.58
C GLY A 1 3.03 -2.39 3.98
N VAL A 2 3.10 -1.47 4.92
CA VAL A 2 3.38 -1.76 6.34
C VAL A 2 2.10 -2.03 7.16
N GLY A 3 0.94 -2.19 6.51
CA GLY A 3 -0.33 -2.53 7.15
C GLY A 3 -1.14 -1.35 7.70
N LYS A 4 -0.99 -0.13 7.17
CA LYS A 4 -1.77 1.05 7.63
C LYS A 4 -3.28 0.82 7.59
N THR A 5 -3.81 0.37 6.45
CA THR A 5 -5.24 0.08 6.25
C THR A 5 -5.69 -1.08 7.14
N THR A 6 -4.93 -2.18 7.16
CA THR A 6 -5.20 -3.36 7.99
C THR A 6 -5.29 -3.00 9.47
N LEU A 7 -4.39 -2.15 9.96
CA LEU A 7 -4.42 -1.68 11.34
C LEU A 7 -5.70 -0.89 11.65
N ALA A 8 -6.12 -0.02 10.73
CA ALA A 8 -7.35 0.76 10.90
C ALA A 8 -8.60 -0.14 10.92
N GLU A 9 -8.65 -1.16 10.08
CA GLU A 9 -9.72 -2.17 10.06
C GLU A 9 -9.77 -3.00 11.35
N ILE A 10 -8.62 -3.42 11.85
CA ILE A 10 -8.52 -4.13 13.14
C ILE A 10 -9.03 -3.26 14.29
N ILE A 11 -8.67 -1.98 14.32
CA ILE A 11 -9.14 -1.04 15.35
C ILE A 11 -10.68 -0.93 15.28
N ALA A 12 -11.25 -0.72 14.09
CA ALA A 12 -12.69 -0.61 13.91
C ALA A 12 -13.44 -1.89 14.34
N SER A 13 -12.91 -3.05 13.94
CA SER A 13 -13.47 -4.35 14.32
C SER A 13 -13.40 -4.59 15.83
N THR A 14 -12.28 -4.24 16.46
CA THR A 14 -12.09 -4.38 17.92
C THR A 14 -13.03 -3.48 18.69
N MET A 15 -13.22 -2.25 18.22
CA MET A 15 -14.14 -1.28 18.82
C MET A 15 -15.60 -1.54 18.46
N LYS A 16 -15.87 -2.44 17.51
CA LYS A 16 -17.23 -2.76 16.99
C LYS A 16 -17.97 -1.51 16.51
N VAL A 17 -17.28 -0.62 15.83
CA VAL A 17 -17.83 0.61 15.24
C VAL A 17 -17.86 0.53 13.72
N PRO A 18 -18.78 1.26 13.05
CA PRO A 18 -18.79 1.35 11.59
C PRO A 18 -17.47 1.90 11.07
N PHE A 19 -17.03 1.35 9.94
CA PHE A 19 -15.79 1.72 9.27
C PHE A 19 -16.09 2.25 7.87
N TYR A 20 -15.73 3.52 7.62
CA TYR A 20 -15.86 4.17 6.33
C TYR A 20 -14.48 4.42 5.74
N THR A 21 -14.31 4.11 4.47
CA THR A 21 -13.04 4.29 3.77
C THR A 21 -13.18 5.30 2.64
N LEU A 22 -12.24 6.21 2.54
CA LEU A 22 -12.04 7.10 1.40
C LEU A 22 -10.60 7.00 0.91
N SER A 23 -10.42 7.01 -0.41
CA SER A 23 -9.10 7.17 -1.01
C SER A 23 -8.94 8.62 -1.46
N ALA A 24 -7.94 9.32 -0.97
CA ALA A 24 -7.71 10.71 -1.36
C ALA A 24 -7.31 10.87 -2.84
N VAL A 25 -6.95 9.77 -3.51
CA VAL A 25 -6.64 9.74 -4.94
C VAL A 25 -7.91 9.87 -5.80
N THR A 26 -9.01 9.23 -5.36
CA THR A 26 -10.25 9.13 -6.15
C THR A 26 -11.42 9.90 -5.58
N SER A 27 -11.37 10.30 -4.31
CA SER A 27 -12.49 10.92 -3.61
C SER A 27 -12.45 12.45 -3.68
N GLY A 28 -13.61 13.06 -3.94
CA GLY A 28 -13.81 14.50 -3.95
C GLY A 28 -14.41 15.04 -2.64
N VAL A 29 -14.62 16.37 -2.56
CA VAL A 29 -15.27 17.04 -1.43
C VAL A 29 -16.68 16.50 -1.19
N LYS A 30 -17.39 16.12 -2.26
CA LYS A 30 -18.74 15.54 -2.17
C LYS A 30 -18.71 14.22 -1.42
N ASP A 31 -17.78 13.34 -1.76
CA ASP A 31 -17.65 12.02 -1.11
C ASP A 31 -17.38 12.16 0.38
N VAL A 32 -16.50 13.10 0.75
CA VAL A 32 -16.23 13.43 2.17
C VAL A 32 -17.51 13.84 2.90
N ARG A 33 -18.30 14.76 2.30
CA ARG A 33 -19.56 15.23 2.88
C ARG A 33 -20.59 14.11 3.00
N ASP A 34 -20.73 13.28 1.97
CA ASP A 34 -21.68 12.18 1.95
C ASP A 34 -21.37 11.15 3.06
N VAL A 35 -20.09 10.84 3.29
CA VAL A 35 -19.68 9.95 4.38
C VAL A 35 -19.96 10.59 5.75
N ILE A 36 -19.66 11.88 5.92
CA ILE A 36 -19.95 12.59 7.18
C ILE A 36 -21.47 12.61 7.46
N GLU A 37 -22.30 12.83 6.45
CA GLU A 37 -23.78 12.79 6.63
C GLU A 37 -24.28 11.39 6.96
N ARG A 38 -23.72 10.34 6.36
CA ARG A 38 -24.04 8.95 6.75
C ARG A 38 -23.62 8.66 8.19
N ALA A 39 -22.43 9.12 8.59
CA ALA A 39 -21.95 8.99 9.96
C ALA A 39 -22.88 9.67 10.97
N LYS A 40 -23.33 10.88 10.68
CA LYS A 40 -24.33 11.61 11.53
C LYS A 40 -25.62 10.82 11.68
N LYS A 41 -26.17 10.32 10.57
CA LYS A 41 -27.43 9.53 10.60
C LYS A 41 -27.27 8.24 11.40
N GLY A 42 -26.15 7.56 11.25
CA GLY A 42 -25.86 6.31 11.99
C GLY A 42 -25.63 6.54 13.49
N SER A 43 -25.13 7.70 13.89
CA SER A 43 -24.86 8.07 15.28
C SER A 43 -26.15 8.19 16.14
N PHE A 44 -27.32 8.40 15.54
CA PHE A 44 -28.60 8.38 16.27
C PHE A 44 -28.95 7.01 16.85
N PHE A 45 -28.39 5.93 16.32
CA PHE A 45 -28.67 4.55 16.74
C PHE A 45 -27.50 3.88 17.48
N ASN A 46 -26.31 4.47 17.43
CA ASN A 46 -25.10 3.92 18.05
C ASN A 46 -24.35 5.02 18.79
N ASN A 47 -24.10 4.84 20.09
CA ASN A 47 -23.39 5.82 20.93
C ASN A 47 -21.89 5.95 20.61
N ALA A 48 -21.35 5.18 19.67
CA ALA A 48 -19.94 5.22 19.32
C ALA A 48 -19.72 5.88 17.96
N SER A 49 -18.78 6.83 17.90
CA SER A 49 -18.39 7.50 16.67
C SER A 49 -17.79 6.49 15.68
N PRO A 50 -18.27 6.44 14.43
CA PRO A 50 -17.67 5.59 13.41
C PRO A 50 -16.25 6.04 13.08
N ILE A 51 -15.42 5.11 12.60
CA ILE A 51 -14.10 5.42 12.08
C ILE A 51 -14.22 5.83 10.61
N LEU A 52 -13.63 6.98 10.28
CA LEU A 52 -13.37 7.41 8.91
C LEU A 52 -11.89 7.24 8.61
N PHE A 53 -11.58 6.24 7.79
CA PHE A 53 -10.22 6.00 7.29
C PHE A 53 -10.02 6.72 5.96
N ILE A 54 -8.96 7.51 5.86
CA ILE A 54 -8.57 8.20 4.61
C ILE A 54 -7.17 7.72 4.23
N ASP A 55 -7.09 6.97 3.13
CA ASP A 55 -5.81 6.55 2.58
C ASP A 55 -5.19 7.69 1.75
N GLU A 56 -3.86 7.83 1.86
CA GLU A 56 -3.06 8.86 1.19
C GLU A 56 -3.61 10.29 1.43
N ILE A 57 -3.95 10.62 2.68
CA ILE A 57 -4.60 11.89 3.07
C ILE A 57 -3.83 13.14 2.58
N HIS A 58 -2.53 13.03 2.33
CA HIS A 58 -1.69 14.10 1.78
C HIS A 58 -2.13 14.53 0.37
N ARG A 59 -2.85 13.68 -0.37
CA ARG A 59 -3.39 14.00 -1.70
C ARG A 59 -4.68 14.82 -1.64
N PHE A 60 -5.31 14.94 -0.49
CA PHE A 60 -6.41 15.87 -0.33
C PHE A 60 -5.92 17.31 -0.36
N SER A 61 -6.60 18.16 -1.14
CA SER A 61 -6.40 19.59 -1.10
C SER A 61 -6.68 20.14 0.30
N LYS A 62 -6.15 21.33 0.61
CA LYS A 62 -6.38 22.00 1.89
C LYS A 62 -7.88 22.17 2.18
N SER A 63 -8.69 22.50 1.16
CA SER A 63 -10.15 22.64 1.29
C SER A 63 -10.85 21.31 1.61
N GLN A 64 -10.35 20.18 1.08
CA GLN A 64 -10.89 18.87 1.41
C GLN A 64 -10.54 18.48 2.86
N GLN A 65 -9.32 18.75 3.28
CA GLN A 65 -8.89 18.53 4.66
C GLN A 65 -9.68 19.44 5.64
N ASP A 66 -9.91 20.72 5.30
CA ASP A 66 -10.74 21.64 6.10
C ASP A 66 -12.16 21.12 6.28
N SER A 67 -12.74 20.48 5.26
CA SER A 67 -14.09 19.93 5.35
C SER A 67 -14.25 18.81 6.40
N LEU A 68 -13.15 18.21 6.83
CA LEU A 68 -13.13 17.19 7.88
C LEU A 68 -13.18 17.79 9.29
N LEU A 69 -12.68 19.02 9.47
CA LEU A 69 -12.48 19.63 10.80
C LEU A 69 -13.73 19.59 11.66
N GLY A 70 -14.83 20.06 11.11
CA GLY A 70 -16.08 20.13 11.88
C GLY A 70 -16.64 18.77 12.28
N ALA A 71 -16.37 17.72 11.52
CA ALA A 71 -16.80 16.37 11.85
C ALA A 71 -15.91 15.74 12.95
N VAL A 72 -14.61 16.00 12.87
CA VAL A 72 -13.62 15.53 13.87
C VAL A 72 -13.83 16.27 15.19
N GLU A 73 -13.97 17.61 15.18
CA GLU A 73 -14.17 18.42 16.39
C GLU A 73 -15.44 18.06 17.17
N ARG A 74 -16.52 17.77 16.46
CA ARG A 74 -17.78 17.38 17.10
C ARG A 74 -17.88 15.89 17.41
N GLY A 75 -16.83 15.13 17.16
CA GLY A 75 -16.85 13.68 17.38
C GLY A 75 -17.86 12.91 16.51
N VAL A 76 -18.26 13.47 15.36
CA VAL A 76 -19.13 12.79 14.40
C VAL A 76 -18.43 11.57 13.81
N VAL A 77 -17.11 11.68 13.60
CA VAL A 77 -16.24 10.60 13.17
C VAL A 77 -14.94 10.61 13.97
N THR A 78 -14.37 9.44 14.16
CA THR A 78 -12.96 9.28 14.56
C THR A 78 -12.13 9.16 13.29
N LEU A 79 -11.26 10.14 13.02
CA LEU A 79 -10.44 10.16 11.82
C LEU A 79 -9.18 9.32 11.99
N ILE A 80 -8.92 8.45 11.02
CA ILE A 80 -7.62 7.79 10.84
C ILE A 80 -7.12 8.18 9.43
N GLY A 81 -6.14 9.08 9.37
CA GLY A 81 -5.47 9.45 8.11
C GLY A 81 -4.20 8.63 7.93
N ALA A 82 -4.05 7.97 6.78
CA ALA A 82 -2.81 7.30 6.40
C ALA A 82 -2.05 8.12 5.36
N THR A 83 -0.74 8.15 5.47
CA THR A 83 0.12 8.82 4.50
C THR A 83 1.49 8.16 4.41
N THR A 84 2.13 8.25 3.26
CA THR A 84 3.54 7.90 3.05
C THR A 84 4.47 9.11 3.22
N GLU A 85 3.90 10.32 3.21
CA GLU A 85 4.61 11.57 3.35
C GLU A 85 4.69 12.06 4.80
N ASN A 86 5.52 13.07 5.06
CA ASN A 86 5.60 13.67 6.39
C ASN A 86 4.34 14.51 6.69
N PRO A 87 3.51 14.09 7.66
CA PRO A 87 2.24 14.74 7.93
C PRO A 87 2.38 16.20 8.37
N SER A 88 3.55 16.59 8.92
CA SER A 88 3.78 17.98 9.35
C SER A 88 3.82 18.98 8.20
N PHE A 89 4.09 18.54 6.98
CA PHE A 89 4.11 19.40 5.79
C PHE A 89 2.82 19.28 4.97
N GLU A 90 2.22 18.09 4.95
CA GLU A 90 1.16 17.74 4.02
C GLU A 90 -0.24 17.87 4.64
N VAL A 91 -0.34 17.72 5.97
CA VAL A 91 -1.63 17.84 6.66
C VAL A 91 -1.76 19.25 7.26
N ILE A 92 -2.94 19.86 7.08
CA ILE A 92 -3.18 21.20 7.62
C ILE A 92 -3.05 21.21 9.15
N ARG A 93 -2.45 22.26 9.68
CA ARG A 93 -2.20 22.42 11.12
C ARG A 93 -3.44 22.24 12.01
N PRO A 94 -4.62 22.81 11.66
CA PRO A 94 -5.83 22.61 12.45
C PRO A 94 -6.24 21.14 12.59
N LEU A 95 -6.08 20.34 11.54
CA LEU A 95 -6.39 18.91 11.58
C LEU A 95 -5.32 18.15 12.37
N LEU A 96 -4.04 18.46 12.12
CA LEU A 96 -2.92 17.82 12.79
C LEU A 96 -2.93 18.04 14.32
N SER A 97 -3.34 19.25 14.77
CA SER A 97 -3.44 19.54 16.20
C SER A 97 -4.52 18.74 16.95
N ARG A 98 -5.43 18.11 16.22
CA ARG A 98 -6.52 17.26 16.74
C ARG A 98 -6.27 15.76 16.55
N CYS A 99 -5.13 15.40 15.97
CA CYS A 99 -4.75 14.03 15.70
C CYS A 99 -3.46 13.66 16.44
N GLN A 100 -3.35 12.40 16.82
CA GLN A 100 -2.09 11.83 17.27
C GLN A 100 -1.35 11.24 16.07
N VAL A 101 -0.07 11.54 15.93
CA VAL A 101 0.76 10.98 14.86
C VAL A 101 1.45 9.70 15.35
N TYR A 102 1.28 8.64 14.58
CA TYR A 102 1.96 7.36 14.80
C TYR A 102 2.81 7.01 13.58
N VAL A 103 4.08 6.73 13.79
CA VAL A 103 5.00 6.33 12.73
C VAL A 103 5.10 4.80 12.71
N LEU A 104 4.60 4.19 11.63
CA LEU A 104 4.76 2.75 11.40
C LEU A 104 6.14 2.48 10.79
N LYS A 105 6.87 1.57 11.41
CA LYS A 105 8.17 1.11 10.90
C LYS A 105 7.98 -0.03 9.89
N SER A 106 8.96 -0.22 9.03
CA SER A 106 9.05 -1.41 8.16
C SER A 106 8.99 -2.68 9.01
N LEU A 107 8.40 -3.72 8.44
CA LEU A 107 8.25 -5.00 9.13
C LEU A 107 9.62 -5.68 9.29
N GLY A 108 9.86 -6.21 10.46
CA GLY A 108 11.05 -7.03 10.73
C GLY A 108 10.95 -8.41 10.09
N LYS A 109 12.10 -9.09 9.97
CA LYS A 109 12.20 -10.43 9.34
C LYS A 109 11.21 -11.44 9.94
N ASP A 110 11.07 -11.49 11.27
CA ASP A 110 10.16 -12.43 11.94
C ASP A 110 8.69 -12.17 11.60
N ALA A 111 8.30 -10.90 11.45
CA ALA A 111 6.95 -10.53 11.05
C ALA A 111 6.68 -10.91 9.58
N LEU A 112 7.62 -10.65 8.68
CA LEU A 112 7.54 -11.04 7.28
C LEU A 112 7.49 -12.56 7.12
N GLN A 113 8.29 -13.30 7.88
CA GLN A 113 8.27 -14.77 7.88
C GLN A 113 6.88 -15.31 8.24
N LYS A 114 6.28 -14.77 9.32
CA LYS A 114 4.93 -15.15 9.73
C LYS A 114 3.88 -14.83 8.67
N ILE A 115 4.00 -13.69 7.99
CA ILE A 115 3.09 -13.30 6.90
C ILE A 115 3.22 -14.27 5.73
N LEU A 116 4.44 -14.62 5.34
CA LEU A 116 4.73 -15.56 4.26
C LEU A 116 4.14 -16.95 4.55
N GLU A 117 4.40 -17.50 5.73
CA GLU A 117 3.87 -18.79 6.16
C GLU A 117 2.35 -18.79 6.29
N HIS A 118 1.79 -17.68 6.79
CA HIS A 118 0.35 -17.52 6.89
C HIS A 118 -0.30 -17.49 5.51
N ALA A 119 0.24 -16.73 4.56
CA ALA A 119 -0.27 -16.67 3.19
C ALA A 119 -0.28 -18.06 2.54
N ILE A 120 0.82 -18.80 2.59
CA ILE A 120 0.91 -20.16 2.03
C ILE A 120 -0.14 -21.11 2.66
N LYS A 121 -0.42 -20.95 3.96
CA LYS A 121 -1.36 -21.82 4.69
C LYS A 121 -2.83 -21.41 4.48
N THR A 122 -3.14 -20.16 4.22
CA THR A 122 -4.51 -19.65 4.26
C THR A 122 -5.06 -19.22 2.92
N ASP A 123 -4.20 -18.77 2.00
CA ASP A 123 -4.63 -18.34 0.69
C ASP A 123 -5.21 -19.49 -0.14
N VAL A 124 -6.29 -19.22 -0.90
CA VAL A 124 -7.04 -20.24 -1.63
C VAL A 124 -6.24 -20.79 -2.82
N GLU A 125 -5.48 -19.95 -3.51
CA GLU A 125 -4.70 -20.35 -4.68
C GLU A 125 -3.37 -20.99 -4.25
N LEU A 126 -2.67 -20.40 -3.27
CA LEU A 126 -1.40 -20.92 -2.78
C LEU A 126 -1.54 -22.33 -2.16
N LYS A 127 -2.65 -22.60 -1.48
CA LYS A 127 -2.94 -23.93 -0.91
C LYS A 127 -3.07 -25.05 -1.96
N LYS A 128 -3.37 -24.72 -3.21
CA LYS A 128 -3.48 -25.74 -4.29
C LYS A 128 -2.12 -26.25 -4.74
N ARG A 129 -1.05 -25.57 -4.38
CA ARG A 129 0.32 -25.87 -4.76
C ARG A 129 1.10 -26.35 -3.53
N ASN A 130 1.99 -27.31 -3.75
CA ASN A 130 2.89 -27.79 -2.70
C ASN A 130 4.12 -26.89 -2.63
N ILE A 131 4.09 -25.86 -1.74
CA ILE A 131 5.14 -24.84 -1.63
C ILE A 131 6.04 -25.17 -0.45
N ILE A 132 7.32 -25.34 -0.70
CA ILE A 132 8.36 -25.60 0.30
C ILE A 132 9.29 -24.39 0.38
N LEU A 133 9.32 -23.73 1.52
CA LEU A 133 10.25 -22.64 1.80
C LEU A 133 11.59 -23.21 2.26
N SER A 134 12.52 -23.42 1.33
CA SER A 134 13.88 -23.91 1.65
C SER A 134 14.78 -22.77 2.12
N GLU A 135 14.72 -21.63 1.42
CA GLU A 135 15.47 -20.42 1.75
C GLU A 135 14.54 -19.21 1.61
N THR A 136 14.71 -18.22 2.48
CA THR A 136 13.87 -17.01 2.51
C THR A 136 14.69 -15.70 2.55
N GLY A 137 16.01 -15.80 2.43
CA GLY A 137 16.92 -14.64 2.50
C GLY A 137 16.69 -13.65 1.39
N ALA A 138 16.58 -14.10 0.15
CA ALA A 138 16.36 -13.24 -1.01
C ALA A 138 14.97 -12.59 -0.97
N ILE A 139 13.90 -13.36 -0.75
CA ILE A 139 12.53 -12.82 -0.70
C ILE A 139 12.38 -11.77 0.40
N MET A 140 13.01 -11.97 1.57
CA MET A 140 13.03 -10.98 2.66
C MET A 140 13.81 -9.73 2.29
N ARG A 141 14.97 -9.89 1.62
CA ARG A 141 15.81 -8.77 1.18
C ARG A 141 15.09 -7.91 0.14
N TYR A 142 14.50 -8.52 -0.88
CA TYR A 142 13.81 -7.81 -1.95
C TYR A 142 12.48 -7.19 -1.50
N SER A 143 11.82 -7.74 -0.49
CA SER A 143 10.62 -7.12 0.10
C SER A 143 10.91 -5.83 0.84
N GLY A 144 12.13 -5.62 1.35
CA GLY A 144 12.54 -4.40 2.03
C GLY A 144 11.68 -4.02 3.26
N GLY A 145 11.08 -5.02 3.94
CA GLY A 145 10.19 -4.76 5.07
C GLY A 145 8.74 -4.44 4.68
N ASP A 146 8.39 -4.64 3.41
CA ASP A 146 7.06 -4.40 2.86
C ASP A 146 6.31 -5.72 2.61
N ALA A 147 5.19 -5.94 3.33
CA ALA A 147 4.39 -7.16 3.21
C ALA A 147 3.77 -7.32 1.82
N ARG A 148 3.38 -6.23 1.15
CA ARG A 148 2.79 -6.29 -0.20
C ARG A 148 3.85 -6.75 -1.21
N LYS A 149 5.05 -6.16 -1.15
CA LYS A 149 6.18 -6.59 -2.00
C LYS A 149 6.53 -8.06 -1.74
N LEU A 150 6.54 -8.49 -0.47
CA LEU A 150 6.78 -9.89 -0.10
C LEU A 150 5.79 -10.85 -0.78
N LEU A 151 4.50 -10.54 -0.67
CA LEU A 151 3.44 -11.39 -1.22
C LEU A 151 3.41 -11.36 -2.75
N ASN A 152 3.68 -10.21 -3.37
CA ASN A 152 3.81 -10.11 -4.83
C ASN A 152 4.98 -10.96 -5.37
N ILE A 153 6.12 -11.00 -4.66
CA ILE A 153 7.24 -11.88 -5.04
C ILE A 153 6.82 -13.35 -4.94
N LEU A 154 6.13 -13.72 -3.85
CA LEU A 154 5.65 -15.09 -3.68
C LEU A 154 4.69 -15.49 -4.82
N GLU A 155 3.73 -14.63 -5.13
CA GLU A 155 2.76 -14.83 -6.22
C GLU A 155 3.46 -15.00 -7.56
N LEU A 156 4.40 -14.10 -7.89
CA LEU A 156 5.20 -14.18 -9.11
C LEU A 156 5.91 -15.52 -9.24
N ILE A 157 6.58 -16.00 -8.18
CA ILE A 157 7.29 -17.28 -8.19
C ILE A 157 6.32 -18.43 -8.42
N VAL A 158 5.19 -18.44 -7.72
CA VAL A 158 4.21 -19.53 -7.80
C VAL A 158 3.53 -19.58 -9.18
N GLU A 159 3.35 -18.43 -9.83
CA GLU A 159 2.79 -18.34 -11.19
C GLU A 159 3.79 -18.75 -12.27
N SER A 160 5.07 -18.40 -12.11
CA SER A 160 6.12 -18.71 -13.11
C SER A 160 6.56 -20.16 -13.11
N VAL A 161 6.55 -20.82 -11.94
CA VAL A 161 7.04 -22.20 -11.77
C VAL A 161 5.94 -23.22 -12.01
N LYS A 162 6.17 -24.14 -12.95
CA LYS A 162 5.21 -25.22 -13.30
C LYS A 162 5.42 -26.50 -12.50
N GLU A 163 6.60 -26.68 -11.96
CA GLU A 163 6.94 -27.85 -11.14
C GLU A 163 6.11 -27.90 -9.84
N ASP A 164 5.87 -29.13 -9.37
CA ASP A 164 5.24 -29.39 -8.06
C ASP A 164 5.97 -30.59 -7.41
N PRO A 165 6.59 -30.43 -6.24
CA PRO A 165 6.57 -29.26 -5.34
C PRO A 165 7.41 -28.07 -5.84
N ILE A 166 6.95 -26.85 -5.50
CA ILE A 166 7.73 -25.61 -5.70
C ILE A 166 8.69 -25.46 -4.52
N VAL A 167 9.98 -25.63 -4.76
CA VAL A 167 11.00 -25.43 -3.72
C VAL A 167 11.61 -24.03 -3.86
N ILE A 168 11.18 -23.11 -3.01
CA ILE A 168 11.64 -21.72 -3.04
C ILE A 168 13.04 -21.64 -2.43
N THR A 169 14.01 -21.21 -3.26
CA THR A 169 15.39 -20.95 -2.87
C THR A 169 15.75 -19.49 -3.19
N ASP A 170 16.79 -18.97 -2.56
CA ASP A 170 17.28 -17.61 -2.81
C ASP A 170 17.66 -17.41 -4.29
N LYS A 171 18.30 -18.42 -4.90
CA LYS A 171 18.66 -18.38 -6.32
C LYS A 171 17.43 -18.33 -7.24
N MET A 172 16.38 -19.09 -6.93
CA MET A 172 15.13 -19.05 -7.69
C MET A 172 14.49 -17.68 -7.62
N VAL A 173 14.39 -17.07 -6.42
CA VAL A 173 13.86 -15.72 -6.23
C VAL A 173 14.63 -14.71 -7.07
N GLU A 174 15.96 -14.75 -7.05
CA GLU A 174 16.80 -13.83 -7.83
C GLU A 174 16.61 -14.01 -9.33
N THR A 175 16.51 -15.25 -9.80
CA THR A 175 16.32 -15.57 -11.24
C THR A 175 14.95 -15.04 -11.72
N GLU A 176 13.88 -15.33 -10.99
CA GLU A 176 12.53 -14.91 -11.36
C GLU A 176 12.37 -13.39 -11.34
N LEU A 177 12.96 -12.69 -10.35
CA LEU A 177 12.93 -11.23 -10.30
C LEU A 177 13.75 -10.59 -11.43
N GLN A 178 14.85 -11.22 -11.87
CA GLN A 178 15.62 -10.75 -13.02
C GLN A 178 14.89 -10.98 -14.34
N ALA A 179 14.19 -12.11 -14.47
CA ALA A 179 13.41 -12.44 -15.65
C ALA A 179 12.14 -11.58 -15.79
N ASN A 180 11.56 -11.14 -14.66
CA ASN A 180 10.28 -10.43 -14.62
C ASN A 180 10.39 -9.10 -13.83
N PRO A 181 11.26 -8.17 -14.20
CA PRO A 181 11.53 -6.95 -13.43
C PRO A 181 10.29 -6.05 -13.29
N LEU A 182 9.38 -6.08 -14.27
CA LEU A 182 8.17 -5.25 -14.32
C LEU A 182 6.98 -5.87 -13.57
N ALA A 183 6.88 -7.20 -13.55
CA ALA A 183 5.87 -7.88 -12.75
C ALA A 183 6.09 -7.68 -11.24
N TYR A 184 7.34 -7.52 -10.84
CA TYR A 184 7.72 -7.23 -9.45
C TYR A 184 7.24 -5.85 -8.97
N ASP A 185 7.16 -4.85 -9.86
CA ASP A 185 6.81 -3.47 -9.50
C ASP A 185 5.47 -2.96 -10.07
N LYS A 186 4.45 -3.80 -10.06
CA LYS A 186 3.09 -3.44 -10.53
C LYS A 186 2.46 -2.19 -9.86
N GLN A 187 3.11 -1.53 -8.89
CA GLN A 187 2.52 -0.42 -8.11
C GLN A 187 3.44 0.77 -7.79
N GLY A 188 4.52 1.01 -8.54
CA GLY A 188 4.82 2.39 -8.65
C GLY A 188 6.15 3.01 -8.27
N ASP A 189 7.09 2.43 -7.52
CA ASP A 189 8.35 3.15 -7.27
C ASP A 189 9.28 3.07 -8.50
N MET A 190 9.41 1.89 -9.14
CA MET A 190 10.21 1.72 -10.35
C MET A 190 9.62 2.40 -11.59
N HIS A 191 8.28 2.48 -11.71
CA HIS A 191 7.63 3.21 -12.78
C HIS A 191 8.09 4.68 -12.80
N TYR A 192 8.01 5.37 -11.65
CA TYR A 192 8.49 6.75 -11.53
C TYR A 192 10.00 6.87 -11.71
N ASP A 193 10.77 5.89 -11.24
CA ASP A 193 12.22 5.85 -11.41
C ASP A 193 12.62 5.66 -12.89
N ILE A 194 11.93 4.78 -13.63
CA ILE A 194 12.15 4.56 -15.06
C ILE A 194 11.78 5.81 -15.87
N ILE A 195 10.61 6.42 -15.60
CA ILE A 195 10.22 7.69 -16.22
C ILE A 195 11.24 8.79 -15.91
N SER A 196 11.67 8.90 -14.65
CA SER A 196 12.66 9.88 -14.22
C SER A 196 14.01 9.65 -14.92
N ALA A 197 14.44 8.40 -15.04
CA ALA A 197 15.65 8.02 -15.75
C ALA A 197 15.56 8.35 -17.24
N PHE A 198 14.42 8.06 -17.89
CA PHE A 198 14.14 8.41 -19.28
C PHE A 198 14.22 9.92 -19.51
N ILE A 199 13.52 10.71 -18.67
CA ILE A 199 13.55 12.18 -18.77
C ILE A 199 14.97 12.72 -18.56
N LYS A 200 15.72 12.18 -17.60
CA LYS A 200 17.11 12.57 -17.33
C LYS A 200 18.03 12.24 -18.50
N SER A 201 17.85 11.09 -19.14
CA SER A 201 18.63 10.69 -20.33
C SER A 201 18.38 11.64 -21.50
N ILE A 202 17.12 12.02 -21.76
CA ILE A 202 16.79 13.03 -22.78
C ILE A 202 17.44 14.38 -22.46
N ARG A 203 17.32 14.85 -21.23
CA ARG A 203 17.92 16.11 -20.80
C ARG A 203 19.45 16.10 -20.84
N GLY A 204 20.05 14.93 -20.59
CA GLY A 204 21.49 14.70 -20.69
C GLY A 204 22.00 14.50 -22.11
N SER A 205 21.08 14.51 -23.13
CA SER A 205 21.40 14.24 -24.53
C SER A 205 22.09 12.88 -24.73
N ASP A 206 21.68 11.87 -23.97
CA ASP A 206 22.15 10.49 -24.09
C ASP A 206 21.07 9.65 -24.81
N PRO A 207 21.19 9.48 -26.16
CA PRO A 207 20.18 8.77 -26.93
C PRO A 207 20.15 7.28 -26.62
N ASP A 208 21.25 6.65 -26.30
CA ASP A 208 21.32 5.21 -26.02
C ASP A 208 20.61 4.89 -24.70
N ALA A 209 20.88 5.68 -23.66
CA ALA A 209 20.18 5.55 -22.40
C ALA A 209 18.69 5.88 -22.54
N ALA A 210 18.31 6.88 -23.33
CA ALA A 210 16.93 7.24 -23.57
C ALA A 210 16.17 6.10 -24.27
N LEU A 211 16.73 5.51 -25.32
CA LEU A 211 16.15 4.36 -26.02
C LEU A 211 16.02 3.13 -25.10
N TYR A 212 17.02 2.87 -24.26
CA TYR A 212 16.95 1.78 -23.28
C TYR A 212 15.79 1.95 -22.29
N TRP A 213 15.66 3.12 -21.70
CA TRP A 213 14.58 3.38 -20.73
C TRP A 213 13.21 3.41 -21.39
N MET A 214 13.09 3.93 -22.63
CA MET A 214 11.88 3.89 -23.42
C MET A 214 11.45 2.45 -23.73
N ALA A 215 12.37 1.61 -24.18
CA ALA A 215 12.09 0.19 -24.44
C ALA A 215 11.60 -0.53 -23.16
N ARG A 216 12.22 -0.21 -22.01
CA ARG A 216 11.78 -0.72 -20.69
C ARG A 216 10.37 -0.28 -20.33
N MET A 217 9.98 0.96 -20.66
CA MET A 217 8.60 1.45 -20.43
C MET A 217 7.59 0.71 -21.30
N ILE A 218 7.86 0.58 -22.60
CA ILE A 218 6.99 -0.14 -23.55
C ILE A 218 6.83 -1.60 -23.14
N GLU A 219 7.93 -2.28 -22.79
CA GLU A 219 7.91 -3.67 -22.29
C GLU A 219 7.13 -3.80 -20.98
N GLY A 220 7.06 -2.71 -20.18
CA GLY A 220 6.27 -2.59 -18.97
C GLY A 220 4.79 -2.36 -19.18
N GLY A 221 4.35 -2.21 -20.44
CA GLY A 221 2.95 -1.96 -20.79
C GLY A 221 2.53 -0.49 -20.65
N GLU A 222 3.49 0.43 -20.73
CA GLU A 222 3.22 1.86 -20.87
C GLU A 222 2.84 2.18 -22.33
N ASP A 223 1.74 2.92 -22.53
CA ASP A 223 1.27 3.44 -23.83
C ASP A 223 1.98 4.77 -24.20
#